data_f9c7f83dfd530c78670bf0365ca32fa8
#
_entry.id   f9c7f83dfd530c78670bf0365ca32fa8
#
_cell.length_a   1.000
_cell.length_b   1.000
_cell.length_c   1.000
_cell.angle_alpha   90.00
_cell.angle_beta   90.00
_cell.angle_gamma   90.00
#
_symmetry.space_group_name_H-M   'P 1'
#
loop_
_entity.id
_entity.type
_entity.pdbx_description
1 polymer ?
#
loop_
_entity_poly.entity_id
_entity_poly.type
_entity_poly.pdbx_seq_one_letter_code
_entity_poly.pdbx_strand_id
1 'polypeptide(L)'
;TKSWLLENPQFNPYRFSFEKLYRKLTSRLRSLPDFIIIGTGRAGTTALYSYLIQHPSIAAASNYNKLGTAGTASTDIHFFEYMTSNNVQWYKSHFPILFSKSNIHKNSLITGEFTTTYMHHPDVPQRIFNLLPKIKLI
;
A
#
# COMPACT_ATOMS: atom_id res chain seq x y z
N THR A 1 -11.36 2.83 30.25
CA THR A 1 -11.54 2.08 28.98
C THR A 1 -11.94 2.96 27.80
N LYS A 2 -12.86 3.92 27.95
CA LYS A 2 -13.22 4.88 26.87
C LYS A 2 -12.09 5.87 26.56
N SER A 3 -11.36 6.34 27.57
CA SER A 3 -10.21 7.24 27.40
C SER A 3 -9.09 6.61 26.58
N TRP A 4 -8.76 5.36 26.87
CA TRP A 4 -7.69 4.64 26.13
C TRP A 4 -8.02 4.51 24.62
N LEU A 5 -9.27 4.28 24.24
CA LEU A 5 -9.70 4.20 22.83
C LEU A 5 -9.64 5.56 22.12
N LEU A 6 -9.77 6.67 22.85
CA LEU A 6 -9.61 8.01 22.28
C LEU A 6 -8.14 8.33 22.01
N GLU A 7 -7.27 7.88 22.90
CA GLU A 7 -5.80 8.02 22.77
C GLU A 7 -5.23 7.08 21.71
N ASN A 8 -5.92 5.95 21.43
CA ASN A 8 -5.50 4.92 20.48
C ASN A 8 -6.57 4.68 19.40
N PRO A 9 -6.81 5.65 18.51
CA PRO A 9 -7.90 5.59 17.54
C PRO A 9 -7.79 4.43 16.52
N GLN A 10 -6.58 3.88 16.32
CA GLN A 10 -6.36 2.72 15.45
C GLN A 10 -7.03 1.45 15.98
N PHE A 11 -7.23 1.33 17.29
CA PHE A 11 -7.89 0.19 17.94
C PHE A 11 -9.37 0.41 18.21
N ASN A 12 -9.93 1.57 17.82
CA ASN A 12 -11.35 1.84 18.03
C ASN A 12 -12.20 1.10 16.98
N PRO A 13 -12.90 0.01 17.34
CA PRO A 13 -13.71 -0.77 16.40
C PRO A 13 -14.94 0.00 15.89
N TYR A 14 -15.32 1.07 16.58
CA TYR A 14 -16.46 1.91 16.21
C TYR A 14 -16.08 3.09 15.32
N ARG A 15 -14.79 3.26 15.01
CA ARG A 15 -14.36 4.29 14.08
C ARG A 15 -14.68 3.85 12.65
N PHE A 16 -15.88 4.12 12.24
CA PHE A 16 -16.32 3.94 10.87
C PHE A 16 -15.57 4.94 9.98
N SER A 17 -14.66 4.47 9.20
CA SER A 17 -13.96 5.30 8.21
C SER A 17 -14.67 5.17 6.87
N PHE A 18 -15.38 6.23 6.48
CA PHE A 18 -15.98 6.34 5.14
C PHE A 18 -14.95 6.08 4.04
N GLU A 19 -13.71 6.49 4.26
CA GLU A 19 -12.62 6.25 3.31
C GLU A 19 -12.37 4.74 3.11
N LYS A 20 -12.31 3.97 4.20
CA LYS A 20 -12.12 2.51 4.11
C LYS A 20 -13.27 1.83 3.40
N LEU A 21 -14.50 2.24 3.70
CA LEU A 21 -15.69 1.72 3.02
C LEU A 21 -15.67 2.07 1.53
N TYR A 22 -15.43 3.32 1.19
CA TYR A 22 -15.31 3.80 -0.19
C TYR A 22 -14.23 3.02 -0.95
N ARG A 23 -13.05 2.83 -0.35
CA ARG A 23 -11.95 2.07 -0.94
C ARG A 23 -12.32 0.60 -1.16
N LYS A 24 -13.04 -0.02 -0.23
CA LYS A 24 -13.54 -1.39 -0.35
C LYS A 24 -14.56 -1.51 -1.48
N LEU A 25 -15.53 -0.62 -1.55
CA LEU A 25 -16.55 -0.63 -2.60
C LEU A 25 -15.98 -0.38 -3.99
N THR A 26 -14.98 0.50 -4.10
CA THR A 26 -14.31 0.82 -5.37
C THR A 26 -13.12 -0.09 -5.69
N SER A 27 -12.86 -1.12 -4.90
CA SER A 27 -11.65 -1.95 -5.05
C SER A 27 -11.52 -2.62 -6.43
N ARG A 28 -12.64 -3.00 -7.05
CA ARG A 28 -12.66 -3.57 -8.40
C ARG A 28 -12.17 -2.59 -9.48
N LEU A 29 -12.37 -1.30 -9.25
CA LEU A 29 -11.98 -0.22 -10.17
C LEU A 29 -10.56 0.30 -9.89
N ARG A 30 -9.86 -0.28 -8.92
CA ARG A 30 -8.53 0.15 -8.53
C ARG A 30 -7.44 -0.67 -9.20
N SER A 31 -6.29 -0.01 -9.40
CA SER A 31 -5.12 -0.67 -10.00
C SER A 31 -4.45 -1.65 -9.03
N LEU A 32 -3.63 -2.50 -9.58
CA LEU A 32 -2.55 -3.18 -8.86
C LEU A 32 -1.29 -2.30 -8.92
N PRO A 33 -0.30 -2.53 -8.04
CA PRO A 33 0.94 -1.77 -8.06
C PRO A 33 1.76 -2.04 -9.33
N ASP A 34 2.58 -1.07 -9.70
CA ASP A 34 3.53 -1.14 -10.82
C ASP A 34 4.94 -1.51 -10.33
N PHE A 35 5.23 -1.24 -9.05
CA PHE A 35 6.47 -1.63 -8.38
C PHE A 35 6.25 -1.99 -6.92
N ILE A 36 7.16 -2.79 -6.37
CA ILE A 36 7.22 -3.14 -4.94
C ILE A 36 8.67 -2.99 -4.47
N ILE A 37 8.86 -2.26 -3.37
CA ILE A 37 10.12 -2.25 -2.64
C ILE A 37 10.05 -3.38 -1.62
N ILE A 38 10.82 -4.44 -1.84
CA ILE A 38 10.73 -5.69 -1.09
C ILE A 38 11.58 -5.74 0.19
N GLY A 39 12.45 -4.77 0.38
CA GLY A 39 13.32 -4.75 1.56
C GLY A 39 14.64 -4.04 1.30
N THR A 40 15.54 -4.15 2.20
CA THR A 40 15.41 -4.77 3.51
C THR A 40 15.10 -3.72 4.57
N GLY A 41 14.58 -4.15 5.71
CA GLY A 41 14.34 -3.25 6.86
C GLY A 41 15.62 -2.48 7.25
N ARG A 42 15.47 -1.22 7.64
CA ARG A 42 16.57 -0.29 8.00
C ARG A 42 17.55 0.06 6.87
N ALA A 43 17.26 -0.32 5.62
CA ALA A 43 18.07 0.04 4.44
C ALA A 43 17.62 1.34 3.75
N GLY A 44 16.77 2.13 4.40
CA GLY A 44 16.27 3.39 3.82
C GLY A 44 15.06 3.23 2.90
N THR A 45 14.36 2.11 2.92
CA THR A 45 13.17 1.83 2.09
C THR A 45 12.08 2.87 2.26
N THR A 46 11.83 3.34 3.49
CA THR A 46 10.87 4.42 3.78
C THR A 46 11.31 5.73 3.13
N ALA A 47 12.60 6.07 3.21
CA ALA A 47 13.14 7.28 2.57
C ALA A 47 13.03 7.16 1.04
N LEU A 48 13.43 6.04 0.47
CA LEU A 48 13.32 5.79 -0.97
C LEU A 48 11.87 5.94 -1.44
N TYR A 49 10.92 5.32 -0.76
CA TYR A 49 9.51 5.43 -1.11
C TYR A 49 8.99 6.87 -0.99
N SER A 50 9.38 7.60 0.06
CA SER A 50 8.99 8.99 0.24
C SER A 50 9.56 9.92 -0.84
N TYR A 51 10.74 9.63 -1.37
CA TYR A 51 11.28 10.36 -2.52
C TYR A 51 10.54 10.02 -3.81
N LEU A 52 10.25 8.74 -4.05
CA LEU A 52 9.53 8.31 -5.26
C LEU A 52 8.15 8.96 -5.36
N ILE A 53 7.38 9.01 -4.27
CA ILE A 53 6.02 9.58 -4.29
C ILE A 53 6.00 11.13 -4.37
N GLN A 54 7.15 11.80 -4.32
CA GLN A 54 7.24 13.23 -4.66
C GLN A 54 7.15 13.46 -6.17
N HIS A 55 7.41 12.44 -6.98
CA HIS A 55 7.29 12.56 -8.42
C HIS A 55 5.80 12.66 -8.81
N PRO A 56 5.42 13.63 -9.68
CA PRO A 56 4.01 13.90 -10.00
C PRO A 56 3.29 12.74 -10.69
N SER A 57 4.02 11.82 -11.32
CA SER A 57 3.45 10.63 -11.95
C SER A 57 3.40 9.40 -11.03
N ILE A 58 3.75 9.53 -9.75
CA ILE A 58 3.73 8.43 -8.80
C ILE A 58 2.70 8.69 -7.70
N ALA A 59 1.71 7.82 -7.60
CA ALA A 59 0.70 7.87 -6.55
C ALA A 59 1.07 6.93 -5.39
N ALA A 60 1.00 7.48 -4.18
CA ALA A 60 1.21 6.69 -2.98
C ALA A 60 0.08 5.69 -2.73
N ALA A 61 0.41 4.56 -2.11
CA ALA A 61 -0.59 3.67 -1.53
C ALA A 61 -1.29 4.35 -0.32
N SER A 62 -2.52 3.94 -0.03
CA SER A 62 -3.38 4.64 0.95
C SER A 62 -2.92 4.56 2.39
N ASN A 63 -2.14 3.56 2.72
CA ASN A 63 -1.58 3.39 4.06
C ASN A 63 -0.35 4.29 4.32
N TYR A 64 0.14 4.98 3.28
CA TYR A 64 1.19 5.97 3.45
C TYR A 64 0.58 7.33 3.86
N ASN A 65 0.78 7.72 5.09
CA ASN A 65 0.40 9.04 5.56
C ASN A 65 1.38 10.09 5.02
N LYS A 66 0.87 11.03 4.22
CA LYS A 66 1.63 12.16 3.66
C LYS A 66 2.24 13.11 4.70
N LEU A 67 1.81 13.04 5.95
CA LEU A 67 2.47 13.75 7.03
C LEU A 67 3.66 12.91 7.47
N GLY A 68 4.83 13.32 7.04
CA GLY A 68 6.12 12.76 7.44
C GLY A 68 6.46 12.92 8.91
N THR A 69 5.51 12.69 9.78
CA THR A 69 5.73 12.48 11.20
C THR A 69 6.35 11.11 11.37
N ALA A 70 7.65 11.10 11.39
CA ALA A 70 8.44 10.00 11.88
C ALA A 70 7.78 9.44 13.15
N GLY A 71 7.16 8.27 13.07
CA GLY A 71 6.89 7.63 14.34
C GLY A 71 5.92 6.47 14.42
N THR A 72 4.90 6.28 13.58
CA THR A 72 3.92 5.22 13.89
C THR A 72 3.08 4.69 12.73
N ALA A 73 3.29 5.05 11.50
CA ALA A 73 2.58 4.41 10.41
C ALA A 73 3.42 3.23 9.90
N SER A 74 3.05 2.02 10.29
CA SER A 74 3.42 0.85 9.51
C SER A 74 2.85 1.04 8.12
N THR A 75 3.72 1.32 7.18
CA THR A 75 3.37 1.52 5.77
C THR A 75 3.41 0.21 5.01
N ASP A 76 3.90 -0.82 5.65
CA ASP A 76 4.00 -2.17 5.13
C ASP A 76 2.60 -2.78 4.99
N ILE A 77 2.26 -3.24 3.79
CA ILE A 77 0.94 -3.83 3.51
C ILE A 77 0.88 -5.30 3.92
N HIS A 78 2.01 -6.00 3.88
CA HIS A 78 2.17 -7.41 4.24
C HIS A 78 1.24 -8.37 3.49
N PHE A 79 0.72 -7.97 2.33
CA PHE A 79 -0.26 -8.77 1.59
C PHE A 79 0.27 -10.15 1.22
N PHE A 80 1.47 -10.21 0.64
CA PHE A 80 2.04 -11.47 0.15
C PHE A 80 2.53 -12.42 1.26
N GLU A 81 2.72 -11.92 2.46
CA GLU A 81 3.02 -12.78 3.62
C GLU A 81 1.78 -13.51 4.13
N TYR A 82 0.63 -12.83 4.12
CA TYR A 82 -0.63 -13.33 4.68
C TYR A 82 -1.69 -13.67 3.63
N MET A 83 -1.29 -13.97 2.40
CA MET A 83 -2.20 -14.22 1.26
C MET A 83 -3.29 -15.28 1.50
N THR A 84 -3.12 -16.15 2.48
CA THR A 84 -4.10 -17.19 2.81
C THR A 84 -5.44 -16.65 3.31
N SER A 85 -5.47 -15.45 3.84
CA SER A 85 -6.67 -14.82 4.41
C SER A 85 -7.12 -13.56 3.66
N ASN A 86 -6.29 -12.99 2.82
CA ASN A 86 -6.55 -11.70 2.19
C ASN A 86 -6.94 -11.86 0.73
N ASN A 87 -8.09 -11.25 0.39
CA ASN A 87 -8.56 -11.17 -0.98
C ASN A 87 -7.77 -10.11 -1.77
N VAL A 88 -7.50 -10.37 -3.04
CA VAL A 88 -6.89 -9.41 -3.97
C VAL A 88 -7.64 -8.07 -4.01
N GLN A 89 -8.96 -8.08 -3.79
CA GLN A 89 -9.76 -6.86 -3.71
C GLN A 89 -9.35 -5.98 -2.50
N TRP A 90 -9.03 -6.59 -1.36
CA TRP A 90 -8.48 -5.88 -0.22
C TRP A 90 -7.12 -5.24 -0.57
N TYR A 91 -6.25 -5.97 -1.25
CA TYR A 91 -4.96 -5.44 -1.71
C TYR A 91 -5.15 -4.25 -2.66
N LYS A 92 -6.02 -4.40 -3.67
CA LYS A 92 -6.36 -3.31 -4.60
C LYS A 92 -6.92 -2.07 -3.91
N SER A 93 -7.60 -2.22 -2.79
CA SER A 93 -8.16 -1.09 -2.04
C SER A 93 -7.11 -0.07 -1.57
N HIS A 94 -5.84 -0.47 -1.49
CA HIS A 94 -4.74 0.40 -1.12
C HIS A 94 -4.26 1.33 -2.24
N PHE A 95 -4.60 1.03 -3.49
CA PHE A 95 -4.08 1.74 -4.66
C PHE A 95 -5.11 2.69 -5.30
N PRO A 96 -4.68 3.58 -6.20
CA PRO A 96 -5.57 4.53 -6.87
C PRO A 96 -6.57 3.85 -7.80
N ILE A 97 -7.65 4.57 -8.14
CA ILE A 97 -8.63 4.13 -9.12
C ILE A 97 -8.01 4.21 -10.53
N LEU A 98 -8.29 3.20 -11.37
CA LEU A 98 -7.75 3.08 -12.73
C LEU A 98 -8.04 4.31 -13.62
N PHE A 99 -9.18 4.95 -13.45
CA PHE A 99 -9.51 6.17 -14.20
C PHE A 99 -8.59 7.35 -13.89
N SER A 100 -8.03 7.41 -12.68
CA SER A 100 -6.98 8.38 -12.34
C SER A 100 -5.68 8.13 -13.11
N LYS A 101 -5.42 6.89 -13.51
CA LYS A 101 -4.24 6.56 -14.33
C LYS A 101 -4.34 7.05 -15.75
N SER A 102 -5.55 7.24 -16.30
CA SER A 102 -5.77 7.47 -17.71
C SER A 102 -5.96 8.95 -18.12
N ASN A 103 -6.35 9.83 -17.22
CA ASN A 103 -7.01 11.07 -17.59
C ASN A 103 -6.31 12.38 -17.20
N ILE A 104 -5.17 12.37 -16.54
CA ILE A 104 -4.51 13.61 -16.16
C ILE A 104 -3.10 13.67 -16.77
N HIS A 105 -3.00 14.26 -17.94
CA HIS A 105 -1.77 14.50 -18.70
C HIS A 105 -1.06 13.22 -19.19
N LYS A 106 -1.21 12.87 -20.43
CA LYS A 106 -0.38 11.96 -21.29
C LYS A 106 0.67 11.03 -20.66
N ASN A 107 0.91 11.07 -19.34
CA ASN A 107 1.80 10.25 -18.56
C ASN A 107 0.97 9.32 -17.67
N SER A 108 1.09 8.03 -17.88
CA SER A 108 0.45 7.01 -17.04
C SER A 108 0.89 7.16 -15.59
N LEU A 109 -0.06 7.42 -14.70
CA LEU A 109 0.19 7.42 -13.28
C LEU A 109 0.61 6.02 -12.84
N ILE A 110 1.76 5.88 -12.21
CA ILE A 110 2.24 4.63 -11.62
C ILE A 110 2.03 4.63 -10.10
N THR A 111 1.93 3.47 -9.51
CA THR A 111 1.78 3.32 -8.07
C THR A 111 2.56 2.12 -7.56
N GLY A 112 2.93 2.14 -6.31
CA GLY A 112 3.66 1.03 -5.71
C GLY A 112 3.51 1.00 -4.20
N GLU A 113 4.06 -0.03 -3.60
CA GLU A 113 4.14 -0.21 -2.16
C GLU A 113 5.56 -0.52 -1.73
N PHE A 114 5.78 -0.51 -0.41
CA PHE A 114 6.94 -1.17 0.17
C PHE A 114 6.53 -2.01 1.38
N THR A 115 7.13 -3.19 1.47
CA THR A 115 7.02 -4.09 2.62
C THR A 115 8.37 -4.71 2.87
N THR A 116 9.00 -4.28 3.93
CA THR A 116 10.42 -4.53 4.20
C THR A 116 10.76 -5.98 4.51
N THR A 117 9.77 -6.79 4.83
CA THR A 117 9.89 -8.19 5.20
C THR A 117 9.73 -9.16 4.03
N TYR A 118 9.27 -8.71 2.87
CA TYR A 118 9.06 -9.57 1.70
C TYR A 118 10.31 -10.32 1.27
N MET A 119 11.47 -9.67 1.35
CA MET A 119 12.74 -10.26 0.96
C MET A 119 13.10 -11.52 1.78
N HIS A 120 12.61 -11.62 3.00
CA HIS A 120 12.96 -12.70 3.93
C HIS A 120 11.96 -13.85 3.95
N HIS A 121 10.78 -13.68 3.37
CA HIS A 121 9.73 -14.69 3.42
C HIS A 121 9.84 -15.67 2.23
N PRO A 122 9.97 -16.98 2.48
CA PRO A 122 10.30 -17.96 1.44
C PRO A 122 9.24 -18.07 0.34
N ASP A 123 7.95 -17.90 0.66
CA ASP A 123 6.86 -18.06 -0.31
C ASP A 123 6.52 -16.78 -1.08
N VAL A 124 6.97 -15.63 -0.61
CA VAL A 124 6.60 -14.32 -1.19
C VAL A 124 7.03 -14.20 -2.67
N PRO A 125 8.23 -14.61 -3.08
CA PRO A 125 8.62 -14.52 -4.50
C PRO A 125 7.64 -15.23 -5.43
N GLN A 126 7.23 -16.45 -5.08
CA GLN A 126 6.28 -17.21 -5.90
C GLN A 126 4.89 -16.59 -5.89
N ARG A 127 4.45 -16.06 -4.76
CA ARG A 127 3.14 -15.40 -4.64
C ARG A 127 3.08 -14.11 -5.45
N ILE A 128 4.15 -13.31 -5.41
CA ILE A 128 4.29 -12.10 -6.24
C ILE A 128 4.25 -12.48 -7.72
N PHE A 129 5.06 -13.46 -8.14
CA PHE A 129 5.10 -13.89 -9.53
C PHE A 129 3.74 -14.37 -10.04
N ASN A 130 3.01 -15.14 -9.25
CA ASN A 130 1.71 -15.67 -9.64
C ASN A 130 0.66 -14.57 -9.85
N LEU A 131 0.67 -13.50 -9.03
CA LEU A 131 -0.30 -12.41 -9.14
C LEU A 131 0.18 -11.27 -10.06
N LEU A 132 1.48 -10.99 -10.04
CA LEU A 132 2.10 -9.82 -10.68
C LEU A 132 3.37 -10.21 -11.46
N PRO A 133 3.26 -11.03 -12.53
CA PRO A 133 4.44 -11.58 -13.22
C PRO A 133 5.33 -10.54 -13.90
N LYS A 134 4.84 -9.31 -14.08
CA LYS A 134 5.58 -8.19 -14.71
C LYS A 134 5.95 -7.08 -13.75
N ILE A 135 5.75 -7.28 -12.45
CA ILE A 135 6.05 -6.27 -11.43
C ILE A 135 7.53 -5.92 -11.41
N LYS A 136 7.83 -4.65 -11.12
CA LYS A 136 9.22 -4.21 -10.86
C LYS A 136 9.49 -4.35 -9.37
N LEU A 137 10.57 -5.05 -9.03
CA LEU A 137 11.05 -5.21 -7.66
C LEU A 137 12.26 -4.30 -7.44
N ILE A 138 12.29 -3.67 -6.25
CA ILE A 138 13.36 -2.78 -5.79
C ILE A 138 13.84 -3.24 -4.42
#